data_294bdf36b6db8a178c12ff611c65d121
#
_entry.id   294bdf36b6db8a178c12ff611c65d121
#
_cell.length_a   1.000
_cell.length_b   1.000
_cell.length_c   1.000
_cell.angle_alpha   90.00
_cell.angle_beta   90.00
_cell.angle_gamma   90.00
#
_symmetry.space_group_name_H-M   'P 1'
#
loop_
_entity.id
_entity.type
_entity.pdbx_description
1 polymer ?
#
loop_
_entity_poly.entity_id
_entity_poly.type
_entity_poly.pdbx_seq_one_letter_code
_entity_poly.pdbx_strand_id
1 'polypeptide(L)'
;MGFVDNRASTLQTRASMTDSQDTVIAPDEQAATLGPRRTLQVGETRYTLLGTAHVSAESAAEVRTLIDSGEFDAVAIELCDSRHQNLANPDALGEQDLFQIFRQGKAGMVAASLALGAFQQRVAEQSGIEPGAEMRAALEETRARDLPLVLIDRDVGVTLKRIYHNVPWWQRFSLFTGLLGGVLSRQDVSAADIERLKEGDVLESTFSEFAAESETLYTPLISERDRYMVLRLAEQCPPGRYRHVLVVIGAGHLKGMAEHLERPLPEAPRPEREALEATPPPSRLWKALPWAITVLVLTGFAIGFSRNTQLGWQLVGEWFLINGVLSGLATLVALAHPVTVAATVVAAPLTSLNPTIGAGFVAAGVELAMRKPKVRDFATLRHDVTELKGWWRNRVSRTLLVFLTATLGSAAGTWIAGFRIAGALFG
;
A
#
# COMPACT_ATOMS: atom_id res chain seq x y z
N MET A 1 3.90 -82.57 23.73
CA MET A 1 2.89 -83.29 23.00
C MET A 1 2.70 -82.60 21.70
N GLY A 2 3.25 -82.94 20.69
CA GLY A 2 3.23 -84.05 19.78
C GLY A 2 3.02 -83.42 18.41
N PHE A 3 4.04 -83.44 17.51
CA PHE A 3 4.18 -84.30 16.35
C PHE A 3 3.13 -84.01 15.25
N VAL A 4 3.42 -83.82 13.94
CA VAL A 4 4.25 -84.47 12.95
C VAL A 4 4.23 -83.59 11.68
N ASP A 5 5.27 -83.16 11.07
CA ASP A 5 6.02 -83.63 9.91
C ASP A 5 5.20 -84.26 8.76
N ASN A 6 5.27 -83.68 7.56
CA ASN A 6 5.56 -84.41 6.35
C ASN A 6 5.75 -83.54 5.08
N ARG A 7 6.81 -83.70 4.56
CA ARG A 7 7.55 -83.70 3.30
C ARG A 7 6.79 -84.04 2.00
N ALA A 8 7.37 -83.38 1.02
CA ALA A 8 7.66 -83.85 -0.37
C ALA A 8 6.54 -83.60 -1.39
N SER A 9 6.79 -83.29 -2.61
CA SER A 9 7.92 -83.27 -3.52
C SER A 9 7.52 -82.70 -4.86
N THR A 10 8.47 -81.96 -5.48
CA THR A 10 8.83 -81.94 -6.89
C THR A 10 7.75 -81.99 -7.99
N LEU A 11 7.73 -80.95 -8.82
CA LEU A 11 8.02 -81.09 -10.27
C LEU A 11 8.24 -79.72 -10.94
N GLN A 12 9.36 -79.65 -11.63
CA GLN A 12 9.77 -78.60 -12.54
C GLN A 12 8.85 -78.53 -13.75
N THR A 13 8.45 -77.31 -14.15
CA THR A 13 8.23 -77.07 -15.56
C THR A 13 8.75 -75.71 -15.91
N ARG A 14 9.74 -75.67 -16.73
CA ARG A 14 10.36 -74.50 -17.39
C ARG A 14 9.37 -73.94 -18.40
N ALA A 15 9.03 -72.62 -18.30
CA ALA A 15 8.58 -71.89 -19.45
C ALA A 15 9.20 -70.51 -19.37
N SER A 16 10.03 -70.18 -20.31
CA SER A 16 10.63 -68.92 -20.63
C SER A 16 9.53 -67.92 -21.03
N MET A 17 9.47 -66.82 -20.33
CA MET A 17 8.81 -65.60 -20.88
C MET A 17 9.63 -64.39 -20.51
N THR A 18 10.07 -63.72 -21.53
CA THR A 18 10.68 -62.40 -21.70
C THR A 18 10.41 -61.42 -20.57
N ASP A 19 11.51 -60.99 -20.01
CA ASP A 19 11.65 -59.87 -19.11
C ASP A 19 11.37 -58.55 -19.87
N SER A 20 10.16 -58.05 -19.77
CA SER A 20 9.83 -56.65 -20.10
C SER A 20 10.02 -55.86 -18.83
N GLN A 21 11.19 -55.25 -18.70
CA GLN A 21 11.45 -54.23 -17.71
C GLN A 21 10.51 -53.02 -18.03
N ASP A 22 9.35 -53.00 -17.40
CA ASP A 22 8.62 -51.76 -17.19
C ASP A 22 9.46 -50.89 -16.26
N THR A 23 10.26 -50.04 -16.87
CA THR A 23 10.91 -48.93 -16.18
C THR A 23 9.77 -48.01 -15.72
N VAL A 24 9.34 -48.17 -14.48
CA VAL A 24 8.57 -47.16 -13.76
C VAL A 24 9.47 -45.93 -13.67
N ILE A 25 9.28 -45.00 -14.59
CA ILE A 25 9.86 -43.68 -14.50
C ILE A 25 9.23 -43.08 -13.23
N ALA A 26 10.05 -42.94 -12.20
CA ALA A 26 9.68 -42.16 -11.01
C ALA A 26 9.19 -40.78 -11.48
N PRO A 27 8.08 -40.24 -10.95
CA PRO A 27 7.66 -38.90 -11.28
C PRO A 27 8.81 -37.97 -10.91
N ASP A 28 9.19 -37.16 -11.89
CA ASP A 28 10.22 -36.13 -11.81
C ASP A 28 9.89 -35.24 -10.60
N GLU A 29 10.64 -35.38 -9.54
CA GLU A 29 10.47 -34.65 -8.25
C GLU A 29 10.85 -33.18 -8.37
N GLN A 30 10.99 -32.67 -9.61
CA GLN A 30 11.27 -31.29 -9.98
C GLN A 30 10.17 -30.61 -10.82
N ALA A 31 8.93 -31.07 -10.73
CA ALA A 31 7.82 -30.20 -11.15
C ALA A 31 7.72 -29.06 -10.13
N ALA A 32 8.51 -27.99 -10.35
CA ALA A 32 8.31 -26.71 -9.70
C ALA A 32 6.80 -26.43 -9.75
N THR A 33 6.17 -26.21 -8.61
CA THR A 33 4.75 -25.89 -8.53
C THR A 33 4.52 -24.57 -9.27
N LEU A 34 4.16 -24.71 -10.55
CA LEU A 34 3.89 -23.57 -11.42
C LEU A 34 2.72 -22.78 -10.82
N GLY A 35 2.83 -21.47 -10.80
CA GLY A 35 1.76 -20.59 -10.34
C GLY A 35 0.45 -20.79 -11.14
N PRO A 36 -0.71 -20.42 -10.57
CA PRO A 36 -1.98 -20.56 -11.26
C PRO A 36 -1.97 -19.75 -12.55
N ARG A 37 -2.30 -20.41 -13.67
CA ARG A 37 -2.31 -19.80 -15.00
C ARG A 37 -3.67 -19.94 -15.67
N ARG A 38 -4.07 -18.91 -16.43
CA ARG A 38 -5.19 -18.97 -17.38
C ARG A 38 -4.78 -18.38 -18.71
N THR A 39 -5.12 -19.07 -19.80
CA THR A 39 -4.91 -18.56 -21.17
C THR A 39 -6.26 -18.32 -21.81
N LEU A 40 -6.47 -17.12 -22.33
CA LEU A 40 -7.72 -16.66 -22.91
C LEU A 40 -7.45 -16.09 -24.30
N GLN A 41 -8.38 -16.32 -25.23
CA GLN A 41 -8.36 -15.69 -26.54
C GLN A 41 -9.37 -14.54 -26.57
N VAL A 42 -8.91 -13.32 -26.78
CA VAL A 42 -9.77 -12.13 -26.89
C VAL A 42 -9.52 -11.49 -28.25
N GLY A 43 -10.46 -11.68 -29.19
CA GLY A 43 -10.24 -11.31 -30.57
C GLY A 43 -9.05 -12.06 -31.18
N GLU A 44 -8.11 -11.32 -31.74
CA GLU A 44 -6.88 -11.88 -32.35
C GLU A 44 -5.74 -12.06 -31.35
N THR A 45 -5.87 -11.51 -30.14
CA THR A 45 -4.81 -11.54 -29.11
C THR A 45 -5.06 -12.66 -28.10
N ARG A 46 -4.03 -13.45 -27.85
CA ARG A 46 -3.99 -14.44 -26.77
C ARG A 46 -3.38 -13.80 -25.52
N TYR A 47 -4.06 -13.92 -24.39
CA TYR A 47 -3.56 -13.47 -23.09
C TYR A 47 -3.27 -14.67 -22.22
N THR A 48 -2.03 -14.79 -21.73
CA THR A 48 -1.67 -15.74 -20.67
C THR A 48 -1.54 -14.99 -19.37
N LEU A 49 -2.52 -15.15 -18.50
CA LEU A 49 -2.52 -14.59 -17.15
C LEU A 49 -1.72 -15.52 -16.24
N LEU A 50 -0.70 -14.99 -15.58
CA LEU A 50 0.09 -15.67 -14.56
C LEU A 50 -0.21 -15.05 -13.20
N GLY A 51 -0.81 -15.83 -12.30
CA GLY A 51 -1.04 -15.44 -10.92
C GLY A 51 0.21 -15.70 -10.06
N THR A 52 0.77 -14.66 -9.46
CA THR A 52 1.96 -14.76 -8.62
C THR A 52 1.62 -14.55 -7.15
N ALA A 53 2.33 -15.25 -6.26
CA ALA A 53 2.37 -14.88 -4.85
C ALA A 53 3.49 -13.83 -4.70
N HIS A 54 3.15 -12.58 -4.40
CA HIS A 54 4.07 -11.43 -4.37
C HIS A 54 5.33 -11.58 -3.47
N VAL A 55 5.51 -12.72 -2.87
CA VAL A 55 6.60 -13.08 -1.94
C VAL A 55 7.20 -14.45 -2.28
N SER A 56 7.31 -14.84 -3.56
CA SER A 56 7.85 -16.14 -3.96
C SER A 56 9.02 -15.99 -4.94
N ALA A 57 10.16 -16.59 -4.60
CA ALA A 57 11.31 -16.70 -5.50
C ALA A 57 10.97 -17.58 -6.71
N GLU A 58 10.12 -18.59 -6.52
CA GLU A 58 9.61 -19.45 -7.57
C GLU A 58 8.81 -18.66 -8.60
N SER A 59 7.94 -17.72 -8.16
CA SER A 59 7.21 -16.83 -9.06
C SER A 59 8.14 -15.99 -9.93
N ALA A 60 9.22 -15.47 -9.36
CA ALA A 60 10.21 -14.70 -10.13
C ALA A 60 10.96 -15.59 -11.15
N ALA A 61 11.29 -16.83 -10.78
CA ALA A 61 11.91 -17.80 -11.69
C ALA A 61 10.97 -18.20 -12.81
N GLU A 62 9.68 -18.43 -12.51
CA GLU A 62 8.66 -18.75 -13.49
C GLU A 62 8.45 -17.63 -14.50
N VAL A 63 8.38 -16.35 -14.04
CA VAL A 63 8.30 -15.19 -14.92
C VAL A 63 9.49 -15.14 -15.87
N ARG A 64 10.72 -15.35 -15.37
CA ARG A 64 11.92 -15.42 -16.23
C ARG A 64 11.80 -16.53 -17.27
N THR A 65 11.44 -17.74 -16.85
CA THR A 65 11.29 -18.87 -17.75
C THR A 65 10.25 -18.64 -18.85
N LEU A 66 9.11 -18.04 -18.49
CA LEU A 66 8.07 -17.73 -19.47
C LEU A 66 8.51 -16.66 -20.48
N ILE A 67 9.15 -15.60 -20.03
CA ILE A 67 9.66 -14.55 -20.93
C ILE A 67 10.78 -15.09 -21.81
N ASP A 68 11.63 -15.98 -21.25
CA ASP A 68 12.74 -16.61 -21.96
C ASP A 68 12.29 -17.60 -23.05
N SER A 69 11.07 -18.14 -22.94
CA SER A 69 10.51 -19.04 -23.96
C SER A 69 10.37 -18.41 -25.34
N GLY A 70 10.33 -17.09 -25.42
CA GLY A 70 10.14 -16.36 -26.68
C GLY A 70 8.73 -16.44 -27.28
N GLU A 71 7.76 -16.96 -26.53
CA GLU A 71 6.38 -17.13 -27.00
C GLU A 71 5.55 -15.86 -26.98
N PHE A 72 6.02 -14.80 -26.29
CA PHE A 72 5.26 -13.58 -26.02
C PHE A 72 5.78 -12.40 -26.83
N ASP A 73 4.88 -11.63 -27.40
CA ASP A 73 5.16 -10.39 -28.16
C ASP A 73 5.21 -9.16 -27.24
N ALA A 74 4.61 -9.24 -26.05
CA ALA A 74 4.61 -8.19 -25.02
C ALA A 74 4.36 -8.78 -23.63
N VAL A 75 4.76 -8.04 -22.60
CA VAL A 75 4.52 -8.39 -21.21
C VAL A 75 3.76 -7.26 -20.52
N ALA A 76 2.65 -7.57 -19.88
CA ALA A 76 1.89 -6.66 -19.04
C ALA A 76 2.11 -7.02 -17.57
N ILE A 77 2.27 -6.02 -16.71
CA ILE A 77 2.56 -6.23 -15.29
C ILE A 77 1.64 -5.39 -14.39
N GLU A 78 1.32 -5.90 -13.21
CA GLU A 78 0.52 -5.24 -12.17
C GLU A 78 1.33 -4.13 -11.48
N LEU A 79 1.75 -3.16 -12.25
CA LEU A 79 2.38 -1.94 -11.73
C LEU A 79 1.72 -0.71 -12.35
N CYS A 80 1.63 0.37 -11.56
CA CYS A 80 1.35 1.70 -12.06
C CYS A 80 2.65 2.46 -12.33
N ASP A 81 2.57 3.58 -13.06
CA ASP A 81 3.72 4.39 -13.44
C ASP A 81 4.58 4.81 -12.23
N SER A 82 3.97 5.19 -11.11
CA SER A 82 4.68 5.61 -9.91
C SER A 82 5.43 4.46 -9.24
N ARG A 83 4.84 3.26 -9.16
CA ARG A 83 5.51 2.06 -8.63
C ARG A 83 6.61 1.56 -9.55
N HIS A 84 6.38 1.60 -10.87
CA HIS A 84 7.39 1.27 -11.86
C HIS A 84 8.62 2.18 -11.73
N GLN A 85 8.45 3.51 -11.66
CA GLN A 85 9.55 4.45 -11.46
C GLN A 85 10.33 4.17 -10.18
N ASN A 86 9.63 3.88 -9.07
CA ASN A 86 10.28 3.53 -7.80
C ASN A 86 11.05 2.20 -7.85
N LEU A 87 10.59 1.25 -8.66
CA LEU A 87 11.26 -0.05 -8.81
C LEU A 87 12.45 0.05 -9.78
N ALA A 88 12.30 0.82 -10.86
CA ALA A 88 13.34 1.05 -11.85
C ALA A 88 14.46 1.99 -11.33
N ASN A 89 14.11 2.90 -10.41
CA ASN A 89 15.06 3.84 -9.82
C ASN A 89 14.78 3.99 -8.31
N PRO A 90 15.29 3.07 -7.47
CA PRO A 90 15.10 3.09 -6.01
C PRO A 90 15.57 4.37 -5.33
N ASP A 91 16.56 5.05 -5.92
CA ASP A 91 17.16 6.29 -5.40
C ASP A 91 16.32 7.55 -5.71
N ALA A 92 15.35 7.45 -6.62
CA ALA A 92 14.47 8.58 -6.99
C ALA A 92 13.65 9.15 -5.83
N LEU A 93 13.42 8.37 -4.77
CA LEU A 93 12.84 8.88 -3.51
C LEU A 93 13.74 9.94 -2.85
N GLY A 94 15.07 9.84 -3.03
CA GLY A 94 16.04 10.81 -2.52
C GLY A 94 16.03 12.15 -3.27
N GLU A 95 15.51 12.18 -4.49
CA GLU A 95 15.41 13.39 -5.33
C GLU A 95 14.09 14.15 -5.11
N GLN A 96 13.10 13.54 -4.41
CA GLN A 96 11.85 14.21 -4.12
C GLN A 96 12.04 15.31 -3.08
N ASP A 97 11.61 16.50 -3.43
CA ASP A 97 11.58 17.63 -2.50
C ASP A 97 10.52 17.40 -1.41
N LEU A 98 10.98 17.07 -0.20
CA LEU A 98 10.12 16.87 0.97
C LEU A 98 9.23 18.10 1.23
N PHE A 99 9.71 19.30 0.93
CA PHE A 99 8.92 20.50 1.10
C PHE A 99 7.71 20.55 0.16
N GLN A 100 7.88 20.05 -1.08
CA GLN A 100 6.75 19.91 -2.01
C GLN A 100 5.74 18.86 -1.54
N ILE A 101 6.18 17.74 -0.96
CA ILE A 101 5.30 16.71 -0.39
C ILE A 101 4.41 17.33 0.70
N PHE A 102 4.99 18.09 1.60
CA PHE A 102 4.23 18.81 2.64
C PHE A 102 3.28 19.82 2.01
N ARG A 103 3.75 20.69 1.12
CA ARG A 103 2.96 21.72 0.47
C ARG A 103 1.77 21.16 -0.31
N GLN A 104 1.89 19.98 -0.88
CA GLN A 104 0.81 19.27 -1.58
C GLN A 104 -0.14 18.51 -0.64
N GLY A 105 0.06 18.57 0.68
CA GLY A 105 -0.75 17.86 1.66
C GLY A 105 -0.60 16.33 1.62
N LYS A 106 0.46 15.82 0.98
CA LYS A 106 0.70 14.39 0.77
C LYS A 106 1.45 13.71 1.93
N ALA A 107 1.83 14.43 2.98
CA ALA A 107 2.64 13.90 4.08
C ALA A 107 2.00 12.67 4.75
N GLY A 108 0.69 12.70 5.02
CA GLY A 108 -0.04 11.57 5.60
C GLY A 108 -0.03 10.34 4.67
N MET A 109 -0.19 10.55 3.37
CA MET A 109 -0.17 9.48 2.36
C MET A 109 1.25 8.88 2.24
N VAL A 110 2.29 9.72 2.25
CA VAL A 110 3.68 9.25 2.24
C VAL A 110 4.00 8.45 3.50
N ALA A 111 3.57 8.94 4.69
CA ALA A 111 3.75 8.20 5.93
C ALA A 111 3.02 6.84 5.92
N ALA A 112 1.78 6.79 5.42
CA ALA A 112 1.03 5.55 5.27
C ALA A 112 1.70 4.59 4.27
N SER A 113 2.20 5.09 3.14
CA SER A 113 2.94 4.28 2.16
C SER A 113 4.25 3.73 2.72
N LEU A 114 4.96 4.52 3.53
CA LEU A 114 6.18 4.07 4.22
C LEU A 114 5.86 3.00 5.28
N ALA A 115 4.79 3.17 6.05
CA ALA A 115 4.36 2.19 7.05
C ALA A 115 3.95 0.86 6.39
N LEU A 116 3.19 0.92 5.30
CA LEU A 116 2.80 -0.27 4.52
C LEU A 116 4.03 -0.94 3.90
N GLY A 117 4.92 -0.16 3.29
CA GLY A 117 6.18 -0.67 2.71
C GLY A 117 7.08 -1.31 3.78
N ALA A 118 7.15 -0.73 4.98
CA ALA A 118 7.86 -1.30 6.12
C ALA A 118 7.26 -2.62 6.60
N PHE A 119 5.93 -2.72 6.63
CA PHE A 119 5.25 -3.97 6.96
C PHE A 119 5.56 -5.05 5.91
N GLN A 120 5.43 -4.73 4.62
CA GLN A 120 5.76 -5.64 3.53
C GLN A 120 7.22 -6.09 3.57
N GLN A 121 8.15 -5.17 3.82
CA GLN A 121 9.57 -5.47 3.95
C GLN A 121 9.86 -6.42 5.13
N ARG A 122 9.18 -6.23 6.26
CA ARG A 122 9.32 -7.08 7.45
C ARG A 122 8.85 -8.51 7.18
N VAL A 123 7.69 -8.65 6.52
CA VAL A 123 7.17 -9.97 6.09
C VAL A 123 8.16 -10.64 5.14
N ALA A 124 8.73 -9.89 4.22
CA ALA A 124 9.71 -10.38 3.26
C ALA A 124 11.02 -10.84 3.92
N GLU A 125 11.54 -10.08 4.90
CA GLU A 125 12.75 -10.45 5.66
C GLU A 125 12.53 -11.74 6.47
N GLN A 126 11.33 -11.94 7.02
CA GLN A 126 10.96 -13.19 7.72
C GLN A 126 10.87 -14.39 6.78
N SER A 127 10.40 -14.17 5.55
CA SER A 127 10.27 -15.22 4.53
C SER A 127 11.52 -15.39 3.66
N GLY A 128 12.54 -14.53 3.82
CA GLY A 128 13.76 -14.55 3.00
C GLY A 128 13.56 -14.13 1.53
N ILE A 129 12.45 -13.43 1.22
CA ILE A 129 12.03 -13.12 -0.15
C ILE A 129 11.83 -11.61 -0.29
N GLU A 130 12.33 -11.03 -1.38
CA GLU A 130 12.09 -9.62 -1.69
C GLU A 130 10.68 -9.40 -2.26
N PRO A 131 9.88 -8.46 -1.71
CA PRO A 131 8.57 -8.14 -2.25
C PRO A 131 8.67 -7.60 -3.69
N GLY A 132 7.85 -8.15 -4.59
CA GLY A 132 7.83 -7.74 -6.00
C GLY A 132 9.03 -8.24 -6.81
N ALA A 133 9.68 -9.32 -6.37
CA ALA A 133 10.78 -9.96 -7.11
C ALA A 133 10.32 -10.41 -8.51
N GLU A 134 9.08 -10.87 -8.66
CA GLU A 134 8.47 -11.26 -9.92
C GLU A 134 8.28 -10.06 -10.87
N MET A 135 7.88 -8.91 -10.34
CA MET A 135 7.74 -7.68 -11.14
C MET A 135 9.11 -7.15 -11.58
N ARG A 136 10.12 -7.26 -10.70
CA ARG A 136 11.50 -6.91 -11.05
C ARG A 136 12.05 -7.87 -12.10
N ALA A 137 11.80 -9.17 -11.97
CA ALA A 137 12.18 -10.15 -12.98
C ALA A 137 11.55 -9.83 -14.34
N ALA A 138 10.26 -9.49 -14.38
CA ALA A 138 9.58 -9.08 -15.60
C ALA A 138 10.21 -7.83 -16.21
N LEU A 139 10.56 -6.82 -15.41
CA LEU A 139 11.23 -5.60 -15.88
C LEU A 139 12.62 -5.88 -16.46
N GLU A 140 13.43 -6.68 -15.78
CA GLU A 140 14.78 -7.03 -16.21
C GLU A 140 14.76 -7.82 -17.50
N GLU A 141 13.91 -8.86 -17.59
CA GLU A 141 13.82 -9.74 -18.75
C GLU A 141 13.21 -9.06 -19.97
N THR A 142 12.19 -8.21 -19.81
CA THR A 142 11.63 -7.43 -20.93
C THR A 142 12.64 -6.45 -21.47
N ARG A 143 13.38 -5.78 -20.57
CA ARG A 143 14.43 -4.85 -20.98
C ARG A 143 15.59 -5.55 -21.71
N ALA A 144 16.01 -6.72 -21.23
CA ALA A 144 17.09 -7.49 -21.83
C ALA A 144 16.77 -7.98 -23.25
N ARG A 145 15.46 -8.19 -23.56
CA ARG A 145 14.96 -8.71 -24.83
C ARG A 145 14.28 -7.67 -25.72
N ASP A 146 14.30 -6.40 -25.30
CA ASP A 146 13.58 -5.31 -25.99
C ASP A 146 12.09 -5.62 -26.23
N LEU A 147 11.46 -6.33 -25.30
CA LEU A 147 10.05 -6.64 -25.36
C LEU A 147 9.22 -5.46 -24.85
N PRO A 148 8.11 -5.12 -25.52
CA PRO A 148 7.17 -4.13 -25.03
C PRO A 148 6.65 -4.47 -23.63
N LEU A 149 6.80 -3.52 -22.71
CA LEU A 149 6.27 -3.60 -21.35
C LEU A 149 5.04 -2.73 -21.21
N VAL A 150 3.95 -3.29 -20.67
CA VAL A 150 2.68 -2.60 -20.45
C VAL A 150 2.39 -2.53 -18.96
N LEU A 151 2.23 -1.32 -18.43
CA LEU A 151 1.83 -1.10 -17.04
C LEU A 151 0.31 -1.04 -16.96
N ILE A 152 -0.29 -1.95 -16.19
CA ILE A 152 -1.75 -2.10 -16.20
C ILE A 152 -2.44 -1.71 -14.89
N ASP A 153 -1.72 -1.60 -13.76
CA ASP A 153 -2.36 -1.30 -12.48
C ASP A 153 -2.70 0.19 -12.31
N ARG A 154 -3.69 0.44 -11.47
CA ARG A 154 -4.16 1.76 -11.06
C ARG A 154 -3.20 2.36 -10.02
N ASP A 155 -3.04 3.70 -10.04
CA ASP A 155 -2.25 4.40 -9.03
C ASP A 155 -2.77 4.11 -7.61
N VAL A 156 -1.85 3.74 -6.72
CA VAL A 156 -2.19 3.36 -5.34
C VAL A 156 -2.86 4.51 -4.58
N GLY A 157 -2.52 5.76 -4.89
CA GLY A 157 -3.15 6.93 -4.26
C GLY A 157 -4.61 7.08 -4.69
N VAL A 158 -4.96 6.71 -5.92
CA VAL A 158 -6.35 6.66 -6.39
C VAL A 158 -7.10 5.57 -5.65
N THR A 159 -6.52 4.36 -5.57
CA THR A 159 -7.11 3.23 -4.85
C THR A 159 -7.39 3.57 -3.39
N LEU A 160 -6.41 4.13 -2.66
CA LEU A 160 -6.59 4.54 -1.27
C LEU A 160 -7.67 5.61 -1.08
N LYS A 161 -7.76 6.60 -1.99
CA LYS A 161 -8.83 7.61 -1.95
C LYS A 161 -10.20 6.98 -2.17
N ARG A 162 -10.33 6.03 -3.11
CA ARG A 162 -11.59 5.33 -3.37
C ARG A 162 -12.01 4.47 -2.17
N ILE A 163 -11.08 3.74 -1.55
CA ILE A 163 -11.32 3.04 -0.27
C ILE A 163 -11.83 4.02 0.77
N TYR A 164 -11.13 5.13 0.97
CA TYR A 164 -11.51 6.14 1.95
C TYR A 164 -12.93 6.69 1.72
N HIS A 165 -13.36 6.87 0.46
CA HIS A 165 -14.71 7.33 0.16
C HIS A 165 -15.77 6.24 0.28
N ASN A 166 -15.41 5.00 -0.04
CA ASN A 166 -16.34 3.87 -0.01
C ASN A 166 -16.63 3.38 1.42
N VAL A 167 -15.66 3.53 2.32
CA VAL A 167 -15.79 3.09 3.71
C VAL A 167 -16.57 4.11 4.54
N PRO A 168 -17.64 3.72 5.27
CA PRO A 168 -18.37 4.57 6.19
C PRO A 168 -17.46 5.20 7.25
N TRP A 169 -17.77 6.42 7.70
CA TRP A 169 -16.89 7.18 8.59
C TRP A 169 -16.57 6.47 9.93
N TRP A 170 -17.51 5.69 10.48
CA TRP A 170 -17.30 4.91 11.71
C TRP A 170 -16.35 3.74 11.52
N GLN A 171 -16.37 3.10 10.34
CA GLN A 171 -15.41 2.02 10.02
C GLN A 171 -14.00 2.55 9.74
N ARG A 172 -13.85 3.81 9.29
CA ARG A 172 -12.53 4.43 9.06
C ARG A 172 -11.70 4.46 10.34
N PHE A 173 -12.34 4.74 11.49
CA PHE A 173 -11.65 4.73 12.78
C PHE A 173 -11.18 3.33 13.17
N SER A 174 -12.01 2.31 12.97
CA SER A 174 -11.65 0.91 13.22
C SER A 174 -10.50 0.44 12.31
N LEU A 175 -10.55 0.79 11.01
CA LEU A 175 -9.47 0.48 10.07
C LEU A 175 -8.17 1.18 10.47
N PHE A 176 -8.22 2.45 10.87
CA PHE A 176 -7.05 3.19 11.30
C PHE A 176 -6.43 2.59 12.57
N THR A 177 -7.26 2.27 13.57
CA THR A 177 -6.78 1.65 14.81
C THR A 177 -6.28 0.23 14.58
N GLY A 178 -6.90 -0.55 13.68
CA GLY A 178 -6.44 -1.87 13.27
C GLY A 178 -5.09 -1.82 12.55
N LEU A 179 -4.91 -0.91 11.60
CA LEU A 179 -3.63 -0.66 10.94
C LEU A 179 -2.54 -0.24 11.94
N LEU A 180 -2.87 0.68 12.83
CA LEU A 180 -1.93 1.12 13.87
C LEU A 180 -1.58 -0.01 14.83
N GLY A 181 -2.57 -0.81 15.23
CA GLY A 181 -2.38 -2.02 16.04
C GLY A 181 -1.48 -3.04 15.33
N GLY A 182 -1.70 -3.31 14.05
CA GLY A 182 -0.88 -4.22 13.24
C GLY A 182 0.57 -3.75 13.06
N VAL A 183 0.79 -2.43 12.94
CA VAL A 183 2.15 -1.85 12.90
C VAL A 183 2.83 -1.93 14.28
N LEU A 184 2.08 -1.79 15.37
CA LEU A 184 2.58 -1.82 16.74
C LEU A 184 2.69 -3.24 17.30
N SER A 185 1.82 -4.17 16.88
CA SER A 185 1.89 -5.56 17.32
C SER A 185 3.04 -6.27 16.59
N ARG A 186 3.93 -6.85 17.37
CA ARG A 186 4.99 -7.76 16.90
C ARG A 186 4.42 -9.19 16.75
N GLN A 187 3.27 -9.34 16.09
CA GLN A 187 2.81 -10.68 15.76
C GLN A 187 3.69 -11.21 14.64
N ASP A 188 4.51 -12.20 14.97
CA ASP A 188 5.24 -12.98 13.98
C ASP A 188 4.20 -13.78 13.17
N VAL A 189 4.12 -13.50 11.88
CA VAL A 189 3.34 -14.33 10.96
C VAL A 189 4.09 -15.65 10.87
N SER A 190 3.44 -16.75 11.22
CA SER A 190 4.12 -18.05 11.23
C SER A 190 4.48 -18.46 9.80
N ALA A 191 5.62 -19.15 9.63
CA ALA A 191 6.03 -19.70 8.34
C ALA A 191 4.95 -20.64 7.76
N ALA A 192 4.18 -21.31 8.62
CA ALA A 192 3.06 -22.17 8.22
C ALA A 192 1.88 -21.37 7.63
N ASP A 193 1.62 -20.15 8.12
CA ASP A 193 0.57 -19.29 7.55
C ASP A 193 1.00 -18.74 6.18
N ILE A 194 2.29 -18.45 6.01
CA ILE A 194 2.86 -18.03 4.72
C ILE A 194 2.82 -19.20 3.71
N GLU A 195 3.13 -20.43 4.14
CA GLU A 195 3.09 -21.61 3.29
C GLU A 195 1.66 -21.93 2.84
N ARG A 196 0.67 -21.81 3.73
CA ARG A 196 -0.75 -21.95 3.37
C ARG A 196 -1.21 -20.93 2.34
N LEU A 197 -0.70 -19.70 2.39
CA LEU A 197 -1.01 -18.67 1.40
C LEU A 197 -0.40 -18.94 0.00
N LYS A 198 0.51 -19.92 -0.14
CA LYS A 198 1.06 -20.33 -1.44
C LYS A 198 0.14 -21.32 -2.19
N GLU A 199 -0.75 -22.01 -1.51
CA GLU A 199 -1.74 -22.87 -2.14
C GLU A 199 -2.81 -21.99 -2.81
N GLY A 200 -2.92 -22.02 -4.14
CA GLY A 200 -3.81 -21.16 -4.92
C GLY A 200 -5.28 -21.20 -4.48
N ASP A 201 -5.75 -22.39 -4.03
CA ASP A 201 -7.11 -22.56 -3.50
C ASP A 201 -7.35 -21.83 -2.18
N VAL A 202 -6.32 -21.72 -1.32
CA VAL A 202 -6.41 -20.98 -0.04
C VAL A 202 -6.44 -19.47 -0.29
N LEU A 203 -5.70 -18.99 -1.25
CA LEU A 203 -5.73 -17.57 -1.65
C LEU A 203 -7.11 -17.18 -2.19
N GLU A 204 -7.70 -18.00 -3.07
CA GLU A 204 -9.04 -17.75 -3.62
C GLU A 204 -10.12 -17.79 -2.52
N SER A 205 -10.03 -18.74 -1.59
CA SER A 205 -10.97 -18.82 -0.45
C SER A 205 -10.82 -17.64 0.50
N THR A 206 -9.58 -17.22 0.82
CA THR A 206 -9.30 -16.06 1.69
C THR A 206 -9.82 -14.75 1.07
N PHE A 207 -9.62 -14.55 -0.24
CA PHE A 207 -10.17 -13.39 -0.93
C PHE A 207 -11.69 -13.41 -1.04
N SER A 208 -12.28 -14.59 -1.22
CA SER A 208 -13.73 -14.76 -1.23
C SER A 208 -14.34 -14.49 0.14
N GLU A 209 -13.71 -14.94 1.21
CA GLU A 209 -14.09 -14.68 2.58
C GLU A 209 -13.96 -13.19 2.93
N PHE A 210 -12.85 -12.56 2.54
CA PHE A 210 -12.66 -11.12 2.66
C PHE A 210 -13.70 -10.31 1.88
N ALA A 211 -14.07 -10.76 0.68
CA ALA A 211 -15.13 -10.15 -0.12
C ALA A 211 -16.49 -10.25 0.58
N ALA A 212 -16.80 -11.41 1.17
CA ALA A 212 -18.03 -11.62 1.90
C ALA A 212 -18.09 -10.81 3.21
N GLU A 213 -16.96 -10.66 3.91
CA GLU A 213 -16.88 -9.89 5.15
C GLU A 213 -16.87 -8.38 4.96
N SER A 214 -16.30 -7.88 3.86
CA SER A 214 -16.14 -6.43 3.64
C SER A 214 -16.19 -6.02 2.16
N GLU A 215 -17.38 -6.02 1.57
CA GLU A 215 -17.63 -5.55 0.21
C GLU A 215 -17.12 -4.11 -0.01
N THR A 216 -17.22 -3.26 1.02
CA THR A 216 -16.75 -1.87 0.99
C THR A 216 -15.24 -1.72 0.78
N LEU A 217 -14.46 -2.70 1.19
CA LEU A 217 -13.01 -2.76 0.96
C LEU A 217 -12.68 -3.55 -0.30
N TYR A 218 -13.35 -4.69 -0.50
CA TYR A 218 -13.09 -5.57 -1.62
C TYR A 218 -13.29 -4.86 -2.97
N THR A 219 -14.39 -4.13 -3.11
CA THR A 219 -14.72 -3.43 -4.36
C THR A 219 -13.57 -2.54 -4.84
N PRO A 220 -13.07 -1.54 -4.08
CA PRO A 220 -11.99 -0.67 -4.57
C PRO A 220 -10.60 -1.33 -4.57
N LEU A 221 -10.36 -2.34 -3.72
CA LEU A 221 -9.05 -3.01 -3.64
C LEU A 221 -8.84 -4.06 -4.72
N ILE A 222 -9.88 -4.79 -5.09
CA ILE A 222 -9.79 -5.93 -5.99
C ILE A 222 -10.66 -5.69 -7.23
N SER A 223 -11.99 -5.74 -7.11
CA SER A 223 -12.91 -5.78 -8.24
C SER A 223 -12.76 -4.60 -9.21
N GLU A 224 -12.66 -3.36 -8.71
CA GLU A 224 -12.42 -2.19 -9.56
C GLU A 224 -11.04 -2.22 -10.22
N ARG A 225 -10.02 -2.75 -9.53
CA ARG A 225 -8.68 -2.88 -10.11
C ARG A 225 -8.64 -3.95 -11.19
N ASP A 226 -9.32 -5.08 -11.01
CA ASP A 226 -9.45 -6.11 -12.05
C ASP A 226 -10.04 -5.50 -13.32
N ARG A 227 -11.15 -4.78 -13.18
CA ARG A 227 -11.77 -4.09 -14.30
C ARG A 227 -10.86 -3.03 -14.92
N TYR A 228 -10.18 -2.23 -14.10
CA TYR A 228 -9.23 -1.22 -14.55
C TYR A 228 -8.08 -1.83 -15.36
N MET A 229 -7.47 -2.91 -14.85
CA MET A 229 -6.36 -3.60 -15.52
C MET A 229 -6.78 -4.16 -16.87
N VAL A 230 -7.97 -4.73 -16.97
CA VAL A 230 -8.51 -5.23 -18.25
C VAL A 230 -8.76 -4.09 -19.25
N LEU A 231 -9.33 -2.97 -18.81
CA LEU A 231 -9.53 -1.80 -19.67
C LEU A 231 -8.18 -1.21 -20.12
N ARG A 232 -7.17 -1.21 -19.24
CA ARG A 232 -5.82 -0.75 -19.56
C ARG A 232 -5.15 -1.67 -20.59
N LEU A 233 -5.32 -2.99 -20.45
CA LEU A 233 -4.88 -3.97 -21.46
C LEU A 233 -5.54 -3.69 -22.80
N ALA A 234 -6.86 -3.49 -22.85
CA ALA A 234 -7.57 -3.21 -24.08
C ALA A 234 -7.09 -1.91 -24.79
N GLU A 235 -6.74 -0.88 -24.00
CA GLU A 235 -6.17 0.37 -24.55
C GLU A 235 -4.75 0.20 -25.09
N GLN A 236 -3.90 -0.52 -24.36
CA GLN A 236 -2.48 -0.63 -24.68
C GLN A 236 -2.18 -1.75 -25.68
N CYS A 237 -3.04 -2.76 -25.72
CA CYS A 237 -2.96 -3.91 -26.60
C CYS A 237 -4.17 -3.95 -27.56
N PRO A 238 -4.37 -2.95 -28.42
CA PRO A 238 -5.48 -2.95 -29.35
C PRO A 238 -5.38 -4.15 -30.31
N PRO A 239 -6.51 -4.60 -30.88
CA PRO A 239 -6.53 -5.73 -31.80
C PRO A 239 -5.47 -5.63 -32.90
N GLY A 240 -4.76 -6.72 -33.16
CA GLY A 240 -3.72 -6.81 -34.19
C GLY A 240 -2.35 -6.24 -33.79
N ARG A 241 -2.21 -5.60 -32.61
CA ARG A 241 -0.91 -5.09 -32.16
C ARG A 241 0.01 -6.19 -31.65
N TYR A 242 -0.50 -7.10 -30.85
CA TYR A 242 0.23 -8.24 -30.28
C TYR A 242 -0.60 -9.51 -30.47
N ARG A 243 0.06 -10.62 -30.78
CA ARG A 243 -0.57 -11.93 -30.92
C ARG A 243 -0.65 -12.68 -29.60
N HIS A 244 0.38 -12.56 -28.76
CA HIS A 244 0.44 -13.25 -27.47
C HIS A 244 1.05 -12.34 -26.40
N VAL A 245 0.27 -12.05 -25.36
CA VAL A 245 0.66 -11.18 -24.25
C VAL A 245 0.73 -11.98 -22.95
N LEU A 246 1.86 -11.95 -22.28
CA LEU A 246 2.00 -12.44 -20.91
C LEU A 246 1.49 -11.35 -19.95
N VAL A 247 0.62 -11.72 -19.01
CA VAL A 247 0.09 -10.79 -18.00
C VAL A 247 0.47 -11.32 -16.62
N VAL A 248 1.41 -10.64 -15.95
CA VAL A 248 1.91 -11.00 -14.62
C VAL A 248 1.17 -10.18 -13.57
N ILE A 249 0.39 -10.87 -12.74
CA ILE A 249 -0.49 -10.27 -11.74
C ILE A 249 -0.45 -11.07 -10.44
N GLY A 250 -0.89 -10.47 -9.33
CA GLY A 250 -1.14 -11.22 -8.10
C GLY A 250 -2.25 -12.26 -8.28
N ALA A 251 -2.09 -13.45 -7.69
CA ALA A 251 -3.04 -14.55 -7.83
C ALA A 251 -4.49 -14.17 -7.45
N GLY A 252 -4.66 -13.21 -6.51
CA GLY A 252 -5.97 -12.69 -6.14
C GLY A 252 -6.73 -11.94 -7.25
N HIS A 253 -6.04 -11.51 -8.31
CA HIS A 253 -6.62 -10.81 -9.47
C HIS A 253 -6.93 -11.76 -10.64
N LEU A 254 -6.39 -12.99 -10.61
CA LEU A 254 -6.45 -13.93 -11.73
C LEU A 254 -7.89 -14.22 -12.17
N LYS A 255 -8.76 -14.56 -11.21
CA LYS A 255 -10.16 -14.91 -11.50
C LYS A 255 -10.95 -13.70 -12.01
N GLY A 256 -10.88 -12.56 -11.31
CA GLY A 256 -11.64 -11.38 -11.68
C GLY A 256 -11.21 -10.81 -13.03
N MET A 257 -9.92 -10.79 -13.33
CA MET A 257 -9.42 -10.37 -14.63
C MET A 257 -9.84 -11.33 -15.74
N ALA A 258 -9.76 -12.64 -15.52
CA ALA A 258 -10.21 -13.63 -16.50
C ALA A 258 -11.71 -13.45 -16.83
N GLU A 259 -12.56 -13.32 -15.81
CA GLU A 259 -13.99 -13.07 -16.00
C GLU A 259 -14.29 -11.78 -16.77
N HIS A 260 -13.50 -10.71 -16.53
CA HIS A 260 -13.65 -9.45 -17.25
C HIS A 260 -13.16 -9.54 -18.70
N LEU A 261 -12.12 -10.33 -19.01
CA LEU A 261 -11.62 -10.55 -20.36
C LEU A 261 -12.54 -11.45 -21.20
N GLU A 262 -13.28 -12.36 -20.58
CA GLU A 262 -14.28 -13.21 -21.23
C GLU A 262 -15.54 -12.44 -21.63
N ARG A 263 -15.81 -11.29 -21.01
CA ARG A 263 -16.93 -10.41 -21.35
C ARG A 263 -16.57 -9.51 -22.52
N PRO A 264 -17.56 -9.09 -23.35
CA PRO A 264 -17.32 -8.11 -24.40
C PRO A 264 -16.68 -6.84 -23.83
N LEU A 265 -15.55 -6.46 -24.39
CA LEU A 265 -14.88 -5.22 -24.02
C LEU A 265 -15.57 -4.03 -24.73
N PRO A 266 -15.63 -2.84 -24.08
CA PRO A 266 -16.18 -1.66 -24.72
C PRO A 266 -15.33 -1.24 -25.92
N GLU A 267 -15.96 -0.73 -26.99
CA GLU A 267 -15.26 -0.19 -28.16
C GLU A 267 -14.29 0.93 -27.79
N ALA A 268 -14.64 1.73 -26.78
CA ALA A 268 -13.81 2.78 -26.21
C ALA A 268 -13.56 2.51 -24.71
N PRO A 269 -12.50 1.80 -24.32
CA PRO A 269 -12.21 1.47 -22.93
C PRO A 269 -11.90 2.70 -22.04
N ARG A 270 -11.34 3.74 -22.64
CA ARG A 270 -10.83 4.92 -21.95
C ARG A 270 -11.83 5.65 -21.05
N PRO A 271 -13.06 5.96 -21.46
CA PRO A 271 -14.03 6.66 -20.61
C PRO A 271 -14.37 5.88 -19.33
N GLU A 272 -14.53 4.56 -19.43
CA GLU A 272 -14.80 3.70 -18.29
C GLU A 272 -13.57 3.62 -17.36
N ARG A 273 -12.37 3.50 -17.92
CA ARG A 273 -11.12 3.51 -17.17
C ARG A 273 -10.94 4.83 -16.41
N GLU A 274 -11.17 5.99 -17.06
CA GLU A 274 -11.10 7.30 -16.43
C GLU A 274 -12.13 7.46 -15.30
N ALA A 275 -13.31 6.85 -15.42
CA ALA A 275 -14.30 6.79 -14.33
C ALA A 275 -13.79 6.01 -13.11
N LEU A 276 -13.00 4.95 -13.34
CA LEU A 276 -12.34 4.20 -12.24
C LEU A 276 -11.15 4.94 -11.62
N GLU A 277 -10.55 5.89 -12.31
CA GLU A 277 -9.55 6.82 -11.77
C GLU A 277 -10.19 8.02 -11.04
N ALA A 278 -11.40 8.38 -11.41
CA ALA A 278 -12.09 9.51 -10.80
C ALA A 278 -12.28 9.29 -9.29
N THR A 279 -11.88 10.27 -8.53
CA THR A 279 -12.15 10.31 -7.08
C THR A 279 -13.19 11.38 -6.80
N PRO A 280 -14.20 11.12 -5.95
CA PRO A 280 -15.17 12.14 -5.59
C PRO A 280 -14.49 13.41 -5.09
N PRO A 281 -14.88 14.60 -5.55
CA PRO A 281 -14.29 15.83 -5.04
C PRO A 281 -14.60 15.95 -3.55
N PRO A 282 -13.68 16.48 -2.73
CA PRO A 282 -13.93 16.71 -1.32
C PRO A 282 -15.15 17.64 -1.18
N SER A 283 -16.08 17.27 -0.30
CA SER A 283 -17.31 18.04 -0.12
C SER A 283 -16.98 19.49 0.24
N ARG A 284 -17.80 20.42 -0.27
CA ARG A 284 -17.63 21.87 0.02
C ARG A 284 -17.69 22.16 1.52
N LEU A 285 -18.46 21.37 2.27
CA LEU A 285 -18.58 21.48 3.72
C LEU A 285 -17.24 21.23 4.43
N TRP A 286 -16.50 20.21 4.02
CA TRP A 286 -15.16 19.94 4.59
C TRP A 286 -14.14 21.01 4.26
N LYS A 287 -14.28 21.67 3.09
CA LYS A 287 -13.43 22.83 2.74
C LYS A 287 -13.80 24.08 3.54
N ALA A 288 -15.06 24.25 3.88
CA ALA A 288 -15.54 25.39 4.66
C ALA A 288 -15.30 25.23 6.17
N LEU A 289 -15.21 23.99 6.68
CA LEU A 289 -15.09 23.71 8.12
C LEU A 289 -13.91 24.44 8.81
N PRO A 290 -12.68 24.45 8.26
CA PRO A 290 -11.57 25.18 8.90
C PRO A 290 -11.84 26.69 8.98
N TRP A 291 -12.44 27.26 7.95
CA TRP A 291 -12.84 28.67 7.96
C TRP A 291 -13.94 28.96 8.98
N ALA A 292 -14.93 28.06 9.10
CA ALA A 292 -16.00 28.18 10.10
C ALA A 292 -15.43 28.16 11.53
N ILE A 293 -14.46 27.27 11.81
CA ILE A 293 -13.78 27.21 13.11
C ILE A 293 -13.02 28.51 13.37
N THR A 294 -12.27 29.02 12.39
CA THR A 294 -11.55 30.30 12.51
C THR A 294 -12.51 31.45 12.84
N VAL A 295 -13.60 31.57 12.07
CA VAL A 295 -14.61 32.61 12.30
C VAL A 295 -15.23 32.48 13.70
N LEU A 296 -15.57 31.27 14.12
CA LEU A 296 -16.13 30.99 15.45
C LEU A 296 -15.19 31.45 16.57
N VAL A 297 -13.91 31.14 16.48
CA VAL A 297 -12.89 31.50 17.49
C VAL A 297 -12.71 33.04 17.51
N LEU A 298 -12.58 33.66 16.35
CA LEU A 298 -12.45 35.15 16.26
C LEU A 298 -13.70 35.87 16.80
N THR A 299 -14.89 35.29 16.53
CA THR A 299 -16.15 35.80 17.11
C THR A 299 -16.15 35.66 18.63
N GLY A 300 -15.64 34.54 19.17
CA GLY A 300 -15.47 34.37 20.60
C GLY A 300 -14.58 35.42 21.23
N PHE A 301 -13.45 35.76 20.59
CA PHE A 301 -12.59 36.84 21.06
C PHE A 301 -13.32 38.19 21.01
N ALA A 302 -14.01 38.52 19.91
CA ALA A 302 -14.76 39.78 19.78
C ALA A 302 -15.83 39.92 20.87
N ILE A 303 -16.59 38.88 21.17
CA ILE A 303 -17.56 38.85 22.27
C ILE A 303 -16.84 39.03 23.61
N GLY A 304 -15.72 38.36 23.85
CA GLY A 304 -14.93 38.51 25.06
C GLY A 304 -14.50 39.97 25.29
N PHE A 305 -13.93 40.61 24.27
CA PHE A 305 -13.54 42.01 24.31
C PHE A 305 -14.74 42.97 24.46
N SER A 306 -15.89 42.69 23.86
CA SER A 306 -17.10 43.49 23.96
C SER A 306 -17.71 43.46 25.38
N ARG A 307 -17.57 42.34 26.10
CA ARG A 307 -18.04 42.21 27.48
C ARG A 307 -17.07 42.83 28.48
N ASN A 308 -15.78 42.52 28.36
CA ASN A 308 -14.74 43.07 29.22
C ASN A 308 -13.37 42.89 28.54
N THR A 309 -12.58 43.95 28.49
CA THR A 309 -11.23 43.93 27.92
C THR A 309 -10.32 42.88 28.59
N GLN A 310 -10.44 42.71 29.91
CA GLN A 310 -9.67 41.71 30.66
C GLN A 310 -10.04 40.28 30.22
N LEU A 311 -11.34 39.99 30.07
CA LEU A 311 -11.82 38.70 29.55
C LEU A 311 -11.29 38.45 28.14
N GLY A 312 -11.35 39.45 27.25
CA GLY A 312 -10.81 39.36 25.89
C GLY A 312 -9.34 38.93 25.88
N TRP A 313 -8.49 39.59 26.65
CA TRP A 313 -7.07 39.24 26.77
C TRP A 313 -6.84 37.88 27.43
N GLN A 314 -7.65 37.52 28.41
CA GLN A 314 -7.61 36.18 29.01
C GLN A 314 -7.88 35.09 27.98
N LEU A 315 -8.95 35.21 27.17
CA LEU A 315 -9.29 34.24 26.13
C LEU A 315 -8.17 34.10 25.09
N VAL A 316 -7.59 35.20 24.64
CA VAL A 316 -6.45 35.19 23.73
C VAL A 316 -5.24 34.54 24.36
N GLY A 317 -4.92 34.84 25.62
CA GLY A 317 -3.81 34.21 26.34
C GLY A 317 -3.99 32.70 26.51
N GLU A 318 -5.19 32.27 26.90
CA GLU A 318 -5.53 30.85 26.98
C GLU A 318 -5.42 30.14 25.62
N TRP A 319 -5.87 30.79 24.55
CA TRP A 319 -5.71 30.27 23.18
C TRP A 319 -4.25 30.03 22.82
N PHE A 320 -3.40 31.05 23.05
CA PHE A 320 -1.96 30.96 22.77
C PHE A 320 -1.29 29.87 23.63
N LEU A 321 -1.61 29.82 24.92
CA LEU A 321 -1.01 28.87 25.85
C LEU A 321 -1.40 27.43 25.48
N ILE A 322 -2.70 27.16 25.29
CA ILE A 322 -3.19 25.81 25.02
C ILE A 322 -2.66 25.29 23.67
N ASN A 323 -2.79 26.08 22.60
CA ASN A 323 -2.31 25.68 21.28
C ASN A 323 -0.78 25.53 21.26
N GLY A 324 -0.06 26.50 21.83
CA GLY A 324 1.40 26.47 21.87
C GLY A 324 1.93 25.28 22.66
N VAL A 325 1.43 25.08 23.89
CA VAL A 325 1.89 23.98 24.75
C VAL A 325 1.59 22.62 24.13
N LEU A 326 0.36 22.39 23.67
CA LEU A 326 -0.01 21.08 23.09
C LEU A 326 0.77 20.77 21.82
N SER A 327 0.96 21.77 20.95
CA SER A 327 1.74 21.59 19.72
C SER A 327 3.23 21.37 20.04
N GLY A 328 3.77 22.11 21.01
CA GLY A 328 5.13 21.95 21.48
C GLY A 328 5.38 20.57 22.10
N LEU A 329 4.50 20.12 23.00
CA LEU A 329 4.58 18.77 23.58
C LEU A 329 4.46 17.67 22.52
N ALA A 330 3.56 17.84 21.56
CA ALA A 330 3.41 16.88 20.47
C ALA A 330 4.68 16.79 19.61
N THR A 331 5.37 17.90 19.34
CA THR A 331 6.66 17.89 18.61
C THR A 331 7.80 17.29 19.44
N LEU A 332 7.78 17.42 20.77
CA LEU A 332 8.72 16.74 21.66
C LEU A 332 8.58 15.21 21.57
N VAL A 333 7.35 14.68 21.45
CA VAL A 333 7.12 13.24 21.24
C VAL A 333 7.80 12.76 19.96
N ALA A 334 7.84 13.58 18.90
CA ALA A 334 8.57 13.29 17.67
C ALA A 334 10.09 13.48 17.78
N LEU A 335 10.62 13.84 18.97
CA LEU A 335 12.03 14.20 19.21
C LEU A 335 12.54 15.30 18.26
N ALA A 336 11.68 16.29 17.99
CA ALA A 336 12.02 17.44 17.17
C ALA A 336 13.20 18.23 17.75
N HIS A 337 13.90 18.97 16.89
CA HIS A 337 14.97 19.87 17.35
C HIS A 337 14.40 20.92 18.33
N PRO A 338 15.13 21.34 19.39
CA PRO A 338 14.61 22.34 20.34
C PRO A 338 14.13 23.63 19.68
N VAL A 339 14.82 24.09 18.63
CA VAL A 339 14.40 25.27 17.85
C VAL A 339 13.06 25.00 17.14
N THR A 340 12.85 23.78 16.64
CA THR A 340 11.58 23.38 16.02
C THR A 340 10.45 23.40 17.05
N VAL A 341 10.68 22.89 18.25
CA VAL A 341 9.71 22.91 19.34
C VAL A 341 9.34 24.36 19.70
N ALA A 342 10.34 25.23 19.92
CA ALA A 342 10.11 26.64 20.24
C ALA A 342 9.35 27.37 19.09
N ALA A 343 9.76 27.14 17.84
CA ALA A 343 9.08 27.71 16.69
C ALA A 343 7.62 27.23 16.59
N THR A 344 7.36 25.94 16.91
CA THR A 344 6.01 25.37 16.88
C THR A 344 5.14 25.95 18.01
N VAL A 345 5.66 26.14 19.20
CA VAL A 345 4.95 26.77 20.33
C VAL A 345 4.44 28.17 19.94
N VAL A 346 5.28 28.96 19.27
CA VAL A 346 4.92 30.33 18.83
C VAL A 346 4.01 30.32 17.60
N ALA A 347 4.28 29.43 16.64
CA ALA A 347 3.58 29.43 15.36
C ALA A 347 2.19 28.78 15.43
N ALA A 348 2.02 27.73 16.24
CA ALA A 348 0.77 26.97 16.28
C ALA A 348 -0.47 27.80 16.62
N PRO A 349 -0.47 28.69 17.62
CA PRO A 349 -1.62 29.54 17.92
C PRO A 349 -2.01 30.47 16.77
N LEU A 350 -1.03 30.94 15.98
CA LEU A 350 -1.24 31.82 14.83
C LEU A 350 -1.73 31.05 13.62
N THR A 351 -1.10 29.92 13.33
CA THR A 351 -1.45 29.07 12.17
C THR A 351 -2.79 28.37 12.36
N SER A 352 -3.22 28.08 13.58
CA SER A 352 -4.55 27.52 13.85
C SER A 352 -5.70 28.49 13.56
N LEU A 353 -5.41 29.78 13.50
CA LEU A 353 -6.34 30.83 13.02
C LEU A 353 -6.24 31.07 11.51
N ASN A 354 -5.32 30.42 10.82
CA ASN A 354 -5.17 30.52 9.37
C ASN A 354 -5.32 29.14 8.74
N PRO A 355 -6.46 28.81 8.13
CA PRO A 355 -6.72 27.49 7.56
C PRO A 355 -5.85 27.16 6.33
N THR A 356 -5.06 28.11 5.82
CA THR A 356 -4.18 27.88 4.66
C THR A 356 -2.79 27.36 5.04
N ILE A 357 -2.35 27.59 6.29
CA ILE A 357 -1.02 27.21 6.77
C ILE A 357 -1.18 26.44 8.09
N GLY A 358 -0.96 25.15 8.07
CA GLY A 358 -1.00 24.33 9.30
C GLY A 358 0.30 24.43 10.13
N ALA A 359 0.20 24.27 11.43
CA ALA A 359 1.35 24.24 12.36
C ALA A 359 2.41 23.20 11.95
N GLY A 360 1.97 22.06 11.41
CA GLY A 360 2.86 21.02 10.91
C GLY A 360 3.80 21.49 9.79
N PHE A 361 3.36 22.40 8.93
CA PHE A 361 4.22 22.96 7.87
C PHE A 361 5.36 23.79 8.44
N VAL A 362 5.07 24.63 9.41
CA VAL A 362 6.09 25.44 10.07
C VAL A 362 7.07 24.54 10.82
N ALA A 363 6.55 23.58 11.58
CA ALA A 363 7.36 22.63 12.32
C ALA A 363 8.28 21.80 11.40
N ALA A 364 7.72 21.23 10.32
CA ALA A 364 8.51 20.44 9.36
C ALA A 364 9.54 21.31 8.62
N GLY A 365 9.18 22.52 8.22
CA GLY A 365 10.10 23.46 7.56
C GLY A 365 11.29 23.82 8.45
N VAL A 366 11.06 24.12 9.74
CA VAL A 366 12.12 24.40 10.69
C VAL A 366 12.95 23.13 10.96
N GLU A 367 12.33 21.97 11.12
CA GLU A 367 13.05 20.70 11.31
C GLU A 367 13.96 20.37 10.12
N LEU A 368 13.48 20.55 8.89
CA LEU A 368 14.28 20.40 7.67
C LEU A 368 15.46 21.36 7.63
N ALA A 369 15.25 22.61 8.07
CA ALA A 369 16.35 23.59 8.13
C ALA A 369 17.41 23.22 9.17
N MET A 370 16.98 22.70 10.34
CA MET A 370 17.87 22.35 11.45
C MET A 370 18.58 21.00 11.25
N ARG A 371 17.86 20.03 10.70
CA ARG A 371 18.34 18.65 10.53
C ARG A 371 18.13 18.17 9.10
N LYS A 372 18.81 18.81 8.15
CA LYS A 372 18.71 18.45 6.71
C LYS A 372 18.91 16.95 6.52
N PRO A 373 17.95 16.26 5.85
CA PRO A 373 18.14 14.88 5.45
C PRO A 373 19.36 14.74 4.53
N LYS A 374 20.08 13.63 4.68
CA LYS A 374 21.21 13.27 3.81
C LYS A 374 20.74 12.22 2.81
N VAL A 375 21.46 12.06 1.70
CA VAL A 375 21.18 11.03 0.68
C VAL A 375 21.05 9.64 1.33
N ARG A 376 21.92 9.31 2.27
CA ARG A 376 21.86 8.04 3.01
C ARG A 376 20.54 7.84 3.78
N ASP A 377 19.94 8.94 4.30
CA ASP A 377 18.71 8.85 5.08
C ASP A 377 17.53 8.42 4.19
N PHE A 378 17.60 8.72 2.87
CA PHE A 378 16.65 8.24 1.88
C PHE A 378 16.94 6.79 1.48
N ALA A 379 18.21 6.44 1.26
CA ALA A 379 18.62 5.09 0.89
C ALA A 379 18.24 4.05 1.97
N THR A 380 18.42 4.40 3.26
CA THR A 380 18.09 3.51 4.37
C THR A 380 16.64 3.62 4.85
N LEU A 381 15.86 4.58 4.32
CA LEU A 381 14.51 4.91 4.83
C LEU A 381 13.60 3.68 4.92
N ARG A 382 13.54 2.86 3.86
CA ARG A 382 12.68 1.67 3.82
C ARG A 382 13.03 0.66 4.91
N HIS A 383 14.32 0.45 5.12
CA HIS A 383 14.80 -0.45 6.16
C HIS A 383 14.63 0.17 7.56
N ASP A 384 14.98 1.44 7.76
CA ASP A 384 14.89 2.11 9.06
C ASP A 384 13.44 2.10 9.60
N VAL A 385 12.42 2.31 8.74
CA VAL A 385 11.02 2.37 9.17
C VAL A 385 10.38 1.00 9.44
N THR A 386 11.09 -0.11 9.19
CA THR A 386 10.65 -1.45 9.63
C THR A 386 10.67 -1.58 11.15
N GLU A 387 11.56 -0.84 11.81
CA GLU A 387 11.61 -0.76 13.26
C GLU A 387 10.91 0.50 13.78
N LEU A 388 10.13 0.36 14.86
CA LEU A 388 9.46 1.52 15.47
C LEU A 388 10.45 2.63 15.83
N LYS A 389 11.61 2.29 16.38
CA LYS A 389 12.68 3.25 16.72
C LYS A 389 13.27 3.93 15.50
N GLY A 390 13.27 3.30 14.36
CA GLY A 390 13.79 3.82 13.09
C GLY A 390 13.03 5.06 12.62
N TRP A 391 11.74 5.17 12.91
CA TRP A 391 10.93 6.35 12.62
C TRP A 391 11.48 7.63 13.27
N TRP A 392 12.09 7.51 14.44
CA TRP A 392 12.74 8.64 15.15
C TRP A 392 14.20 8.79 14.78
N ARG A 393 14.89 7.74 14.32
CA ARG A 393 16.33 7.78 13.99
C ARG A 393 16.58 8.36 12.59
N ASN A 394 15.81 7.96 11.60
CA ASN A 394 15.92 8.47 10.25
C ASN A 394 15.36 9.90 10.17
N ARG A 395 16.09 10.81 9.52
CA ARG A 395 15.73 12.24 9.49
C ARG A 395 14.49 12.51 8.62
N VAL A 396 14.28 11.73 7.56
CA VAL A 396 13.12 11.87 6.67
C VAL A 396 11.85 11.48 7.41
N SER A 397 11.79 10.28 7.98
CA SER A 397 10.62 9.82 8.73
C SER A 397 10.35 10.66 9.97
N ARG A 398 11.41 11.11 10.69
CA ARG A 398 11.25 12.02 11.81
C ARG A 398 10.62 13.35 11.39
N THR A 399 11.00 13.92 10.27
CA THR A 399 10.38 15.15 9.77
C THR A 399 8.89 14.95 9.46
N LEU A 400 8.52 13.78 8.92
CA LEU A 400 7.11 13.40 8.76
C LEU A 400 6.40 13.27 10.11
N LEU A 401 7.03 12.65 11.11
CA LEU A 401 6.48 12.58 12.47
C LEU A 401 6.29 13.96 13.08
N VAL A 402 7.26 14.86 12.95
CA VAL A 402 7.17 16.24 13.43
C VAL A 402 5.99 16.97 12.77
N PHE A 403 5.83 16.83 11.46
CA PHE A 403 4.68 17.38 10.74
C PHE A 403 3.35 16.86 11.30
N LEU A 404 3.22 15.54 11.42
CA LEU A 404 1.99 14.89 11.88
C LEU A 404 1.67 15.25 13.34
N THR A 405 2.65 15.15 14.24
CA THR A 405 2.45 15.42 15.65
C THR A 405 2.15 16.89 15.90
N ALA A 406 2.84 17.83 15.24
CA ALA A 406 2.54 19.25 15.33
C ALA A 406 1.10 19.57 14.83
N THR A 407 0.68 18.94 13.75
CA THR A 407 -0.69 19.10 13.21
C THR A 407 -1.73 18.57 14.20
N LEU A 408 -1.51 17.39 14.77
CA LEU A 408 -2.40 16.78 15.78
C LEU A 408 -2.43 17.61 17.07
N GLY A 409 -1.29 18.07 17.54
CA GLY A 409 -1.18 18.94 18.72
C GLY A 409 -1.94 20.26 18.53
N SER A 410 -1.81 20.90 17.36
CA SER A 410 -2.52 22.12 17.01
C SER A 410 -4.03 21.88 16.87
N ALA A 411 -4.46 20.77 16.29
CA ALA A 411 -5.87 20.42 16.20
C ALA A 411 -6.47 20.21 17.60
N ALA A 412 -5.80 19.42 18.46
CA ALA A 412 -6.23 19.21 19.84
C ALA A 412 -6.30 20.54 20.61
N GLY A 413 -5.28 21.39 20.45
CA GLY A 413 -5.24 22.72 21.04
C GLY A 413 -6.41 23.60 20.62
N THR A 414 -6.74 23.59 19.33
CA THR A 414 -7.87 24.33 18.77
C THR A 414 -9.20 23.90 19.38
N TRP A 415 -9.44 22.57 19.50
CA TRP A 415 -10.66 22.06 20.11
C TRP A 415 -10.75 22.38 21.61
N ILE A 416 -9.69 22.15 22.36
CA ILE A 416 -9.68 22.38 23.82
C ILE A 416 -9.84 23.87 24.11
N ALA A 417 -9.09 24.74 23.43
CA ALA A 417 -9.20 26.18 23.61
C ALA A 417 -10.58 26.69 23.14
N GLY A 418 -11.12 26.17 22.03
CA GLY A 418 -12.46 26.51 21.55
C GLY A 418 -13.56 26.18 22.57
N PHE A 419 -13.51 24.99 23.20
CA PHE A 419 -14.46 24.64 24.26
C PHE A 419 -14.32 25.52 25.50
N ARG A 420 -13.10 25.90 25.88
CA ARG A 420 -12.87 26.84 27.00
C ARG A 420 -13.43 28.22 26.70
N ILE A 421 -13.22 28.73 25.48
CA ILE A 421 -13.81 30.03 25.04
C ILE A 421 -15.33 29.94 25.14
N ALA A 422 -15.95 28.87 24.62
CA ALA A 422 -17.40 28.71 24.70
C ALA A 422 -17.88 28.65 26.17
N GLY A 423 -17.21 27.87 27.05
CA GLY A 423 -17.54 27.79 28.46
C GLY A 423 -17.43 29.15 29.19
N ALA A 424 -16.40 29.95 28.89
CA ALA A 424 -16.22 31.27 29.49
C ALA A 424 -17.25 32.31 29.01
N LEU A 425 -17.81 32.11 27.81
CA LEU A 425 -18.79 33.04 27.26
C LEU A 425 -20.25 32.66 27.58
N PHE A 426 -20.57 31.40 27.71
CA PHE A 426 -21.95 30.91 27.81
C PHE A 426 -22.23 30.03 29.04
N GLY A 427 -21.20 29.67 29.80
CA GLY A 427 -21.28 28.99 31.10
C GLY A 427 -21.18 29.98 32.22
#